data_8d1ea9638c740b1f91592b71e7498978
#
_entry.id   8d1ea9638c740b1f91592b71e7498978
#
_cell.length_a   1.000
_cell.length_b   1.000
_cell.length_c   1.000
_cell.angle_alpha   90.00
_cell.angle_beta   90.00
_cell.angle_gamma   90.00
#
_symmetry.space_group_name_H-M   'P 1'
#
loop_
_entity.id
_entity.type
_entity.pdbx_description
1 polymer ?
#
loop_
_entity_poly.entity_id
_entity_poly.type
_entity_poly.pdbx_seq_one_letter_code
_entity_poly.pdbx_strand_id
1 'polypeptide(L)'
;MTTEVEAAAREPQAATPAIPMSLFAFAIFYGGMVCIAGVLGNKQVALGPLAVEAGIFAFLLLVVTSSSVAELHGRATANRLVLIGFVPLIASLILSLVVLAIPASPDMAPDRLSAFETVMGGTPRIWIGGILAYGVSTFLNVTIFSRLKSREGRGLLWLRAGIASVLSQIVDTLIFITIAFYGVFPIAELLVGQMLAKVVLSAVLVPPAVYLFVALGRRLDAARAA
;
A
#
# COMPACT_ATOMS: atom_id res chain seq x y z
N MET A 1 -59.71 -23.54 -6.13
CA MET A 1 -58.49 -24.39 -6.11
C MET A 1 -57.32 -23.74 -6.85
N THR A 2 -57.15 -22.44 -6.79
CA THR A 2 -56.10 -21.70 -7.52
C THR A 2 -55.37 -20.65 -6.69
N THR A 3 -55.58 -20.65 -5.37
CA THR A 3 -54.94 -19.65 -4.46
C THR A 3 -53.90 -20.24 -3.52
N GLU A 4 -53.68 -21.55 -3.51
CA GLU A 4 -52.65 -22.21 -2.62
C GLU A 4 -51.35 -22.57 -3.35
N VAL A 5 -51.25 -22.43 -4.66
CA VAL A 5 -50.05 -22.79 -5.43
C VAL A 5 -49.05 -21.61 -5.56
N GLU A 6 -49.50 -20.39 -5.28
CA GLU A 6 -48.65 -19.17 -5.45
C GLU A 6 -47.88 -18.75 -4.18
N ALA A 7 -48.09 -19.46 -3.06
CA ALA A 7 -47.41 -19.17 -1.79
C ALA A 7 -46.12 -19.98 -1.55
N ALA A 8 -45.78 -20.90 -2.44
CA ALA A 8 -44.72 -21.87 -2.22
C ALA A 8 -43.51 -21.68 -3.18
N ALA A 9 -42.93 -20.52 -3.28
CA ALA A 9 -41.57 -20.37 -3.84
C ALA A 9 -41.05 -18.92 -3.79
N ARG A 10 -41.05 -18.31 -2.63
CA ARG A 10 -40.03 -17.28 -2.35
C ARG A 10 -39.04 -17.88 -1.34
N GLU A 11 -38.10 -18.65 -1.86
CA GLU A 11 -36.88 -18.91 -1.09
C GLU A 11 -36.32 -17.57 -0.60
N PRO A 12 -35.97 -17.42 0.70
CA PRO A 12 -35.35 -16.21 1.18
C PRO A 12 -34.05 -16.02 0.37
N GLN A 13 -34.06 -15.07 -0.55
CA GLN A 13 -32.84 -14.67 -1.25
C GLN A 13 -31.79 -14.40 -0.17
N ALA A 14 -30.81 -15.30 -0.06
CA ALA A 14 -29.72 -15.16 0.91
C ALA A 14 -29.11 -13.78 0.70
N ALA A 15 -29.27 -12.89 1.69
CA ALA A 15 -28.76 -11.54 1.61
C ALA A 15 -27.27 -11.62 1.31
N THR A 16 -26.85 -11.12 0.18
CA THR A 16 -25.42 -11.05 -0.17
C THR A 16 -24.68 -10.37 0.99
N PRO A 17 -23.66 -11.00 1.57
CA PRO A 17 -22.98 -10.43 2.73
C PRO A 17 -22.45 -9.05 2.38
N ALA A 18 -22.98 -8.02 3.04
CA ALA A 18 -22.60 -6.64 2.80
C ALA A 18 -21.12 -6.46 3.15
N ILE A 19 -20.33 -5.84 2.25
CA ILE A 19 -18.92 -5.54 2.50
C ILE A 19 -18.81 -4.66 3.75
N PRO A 20 -17.97 -5.02 4.76
CA PRO A 20 -17.74 -4.17 5.93
C PRO A 20 -17.31 -2.75 5.51
N MET A 21 -17.82 -1.73 6.20
CA MET A 21 -17.52 -0.33 5.87
C MET A 21 -16.02 -0.03 6.03
N SER A 22 -15.39 -0.62 7.04
CA SER A 22 -13.95 -0.49 7.25
C SER A 22 -13.14 -1.04 6.07
N LEU A 23 -13.53 -2.21 5.55
CA LEU A 23 -12.85 -2.81 4.40
C LEU A 23 -13.00 -1.95 3.14
N PHE A 24 -14.21 -1.42 2.90
CA PHE A 24 -14.47 -0.53 1.78
C PHE A 24 -13.63 0.77 1.87
N ALA A 25 -13.64 1.44 3.02
CA ALA A 25 -12.88 2.66 3.26
C ALA A 25 -11.36 2.42 3.13
N PHE A 26 -10.86 1.32 3.71
CA PHE A 26 -9.44 0.98 3.63
C PHE A 26 -9.00 0.58 2.23
N ALA A 27 -9.87 -0.05 1.43
CA ALA A 27 -9.55 -0.37 0.05
C ALA A 27 -9.39 0.89 -0.82
N ILE A 28 -10.28 1.87 -0.67
CA ILE A 28 -10.19 3.17 -1.35
C ILE A 28 -8.92 3.90 -0.92
N PHE A 29 -8.68 3.98 0.39
CA PHE A 29 -7.48 4.64 0.94
C PHE A 29 -6.20 3.97 0.43
N TYR A 30 -6.15 2.64 0.43
CA TYR A 30 -5.02 1.85 -0.06
C TYR A 30 -4.73 2.15 -1.53
N GLY A 31 -5.75 2.13 -2.38
CA GLY A 31 -5.61 2.46 -3.81
C GLY A 31 -5.09 3.88 -4.04
N GLY A 32 -5.58 4.86 -3.28
CA GLY A 32 -5.08 6.24 -3.32
C GLY A 32 -3.60 6.34 -2.93
N MET A 33 -3.20 5.65 -1.87
CA MET A 33 -1.79 5.65 -1.41
C MET A 33 -0.86 4.95 -2.41
N VAL A 34 -1.30 3.88 -3.05
CA VAL A 34 -0.54 3.21 -4.11
C VAL A 34 -0.26 4.16 -5.28
N CYS A 35 -1.27 4.91 -5.74
CA CYS A 35 -1.12 5.83 -6.85
C CYS A 35 -0.18 7.01 -6.53
N ILE A 36 -0.30 7.59 -5.33
CA ILE A 36 0.50 8.76 -4.95
C ILE A 36 1.95 8.42 -4.60
N ALA A 37 2.23 7.18 -4.18
CA ALA A 37 3.56 6.74 -3.76
C ALA A 37 4.61 6.99 -4.84
N GLY A 38 4.31 6.66 -6.10
CA GLY A 38 5.23 6.84 -7.24
C GLY A 38 5.51 8.33 -7.54
N VAL A 39 4.54 9.21 -7.34
CA VAL A 39 4.71 10.66 -7.52
C VAL A 39 5.58 11.23 -6.40
N LEU A 40 5.26 10.89 -5.15
CA LEU A 40 6.02 11.35 -3.97
C LEU A 40 7.47 10.85 -3.98
N GLY A 41 7.72 9.69 -4.56
CA GLY A 41 9.04 9.09 -4.69
C GLY A 41 10.06 9.95 -5.45
N ASN A 42 9.60 10.87 -6.28
CA ASN A 42 10.48 11.82 -6.99
C ASN A 42 11.07 12.90 -6.08
N LYS A 43 10.59 13.05 -4.83
CA LYS A 43 11.14 14.01 -3.87
C LYS A 43 12.00 13.30 -2.84
N GLN A 44 13.24 13.76 -2.68
CA GLN A 44 14.07 13.41 -1.54
C GLN A 44 13.80 14.40 -0.39
N VAL A 45 13.63 13.88 0.81
CA VAL A 45 13.43 14.66 2.04
C VAL A 45 14.57 14.37 3.02
N ALA A 46 14.99 15.40 3.74
CA ALA A 46 15.99 15.25 4.79
C ALA A 46 15.31 14.82 6.10
N LEU A 47 15.75 13.70 6.66
CA LEU A 47 15.38 13.23 8.00
C LEU A 47 16.65 13.21 8.87
N GLY A 48 16.95 14.32 9.51
CA GLY A 48 18.25 14.52 10.19
C GLY A 48 19.40 14.41 9.17
N PRO A 49 20.40 13.53 9.41
CA PRO A 49 21.52 13.34 8.49
C PRO A 49 21.19 12.45 7.27
N LEU A 50 20.02 11.85 7.23
CA LEU A 50 19.63 10.89 6.19
C LEU A 50 18.75 11.54 5.12
N ALA A 51 19.08 11.32 3.86
CA ALA A 51 18.19 11.62 2.75
C ALA A 51 17.35 10.39 2.46
N VAL A 52 16.03 10.55 2.40
CA VAL A 52 15.07 9.49 2.10
C VAL A 52 14.12 9.93 1.01
N GLU A 53 13.66 8.98 0.25
CA GLU A 53 12.64 9.18 -0.78
C GLU A 53 11.25 9.36 -0.13
N ALA A 54 10.52 10.42 -0.50
CA ALA A 54 9.26 10.76 0.16
C ALA A 54 8.13 9.73 -0.10
N GLY A 55 8.26 8.86 -1.07
CA GLY A 55 7.34 7.72 -1.30
C GLY A 55 7.24 6.78 -0.10
N ILE A 56 8.26 6.77 0.79
CA ILE A 56 8.24 5.97 2.02
C ILE A 56 7.00 6.25 2.89
N PHE A 57 6.53 7.50 2.97
CA PHE A 57 5.38 7.84 3.80
C PHE A 57 4.09 7.19 3.29
N ALA A 58 3.87 7.22 1.97
CA ALA A 58 2.75 6.50 1.37
C ALA A 58 2.90 4.99 1.56
N PHE A 59 4.12 4.44 1.39
CA PHE A 59 4.39 3.02 1.59
C PHE A 59 4.12 2.57 3.03
N LEU A 60 4.51 3.35 4.04
CA LEU A 60 4.20 3.06 5.44
C LEU A 60 2.68 3.00 5.69
N LEU A 61 1.90 3.88 5.05
CA LEU A 61 0.44 3.85 5.12
C LEU A 61 -0.16 2.61 4.45
N LEU A 62 0.45 2.10 3.36
CA LEU A 62 0.07 0.82 2.76
C LEU A 62 0.31 -0.35 3.72
N VAL A 63 1.46 -0.37 4.40
CA VAL A 63 1.81 -1.37 5.43
C VAL A 63 0.83 -1.31 6.60
N VAL A 64 0.52 -0.11 7.10
CA VAL A 64 -0.46 0.10 8.18
C VAL A 64 -1.84 -0.41 7.77
N THR A 65 -2.30 -0.04 6.57
CA THR A 65 -3.63 -0.42 6.07
C THR A 65 -3.74 -1.94 5.86
N SER A 66 -2.75 -2.56 5.21
CA SER A 66 -2.74 -4.02 4.99
C SER A 66 -2.67 -4.81 6.31
N SER A 67 -1.90 -4.35 7.28
CA SER A 67 -1.83 -4.93 8.62
C SER A 67 -3.16 -4.78 9.38
N SER A 68 -3.80 -3.62 9.27
CA SER A 68 -5.10 -3.36 9.90
C SER A 68 -6.22 -4.22 9.29
N VAL A 69 -6.22 -4.38 7.96
CA VAL A 69 -7.14 -5.30 7.27
C VAL A 69 -6.87 -6.76 7.67
N ALA A 70 -5.61 -7.15 7.82
CA ALA A 70 -5.26 -8.50 8.30
C ALA A 70 -5.74 -8.73 9.74
N GLU A 71 -5.72 -7.72 10.59
CA GLU A 71 -6.23 -7.79 11.97
C GLU A 71 -7.76 -7.89 12.02
N LEU A 72 -8.46 -7.05 11.25
CA LEU A 72 -9.92 -6.94 11.27
C LEU A 72 -10.61 -8.04 10.44
N HIS A 73 -10.10 -8.33 9.25
CA HIS A 73 -10.77 -9.15 8.23
C HIS A 73 -9.97 -10.38 7.82
N GLY A 74 -8.83 -10.63 8.45
CA GLY A 74 -7.99 -11.80 8.22
C GLY A 74 -7.02 -11.69 7.04
N ARG A 75 -6.03 -12.61 7.04
CA ARG A 75 -4.92 -12.65 6.09
C ARG A 75 -5.38 -12.76 4.62
N ALA A 76 -6.38 -13.59 4.36
CA ALA A 76 -6.85 -13.80 2.98
C ALA A 76 -7.38 -12.50 2.36
N THR A 77 -8.15 -11.72 3.13
CA THR A 77 -8.68 -10.42 2.72
C THR A 77 -7.55 -9.40 2.51
N ALA A 78 -6.58 -9.35 3.42
CA ALA A 78 -5.42 -8.47 3.26
C ALA A 78 -4.58 -8.82 2.02
N ASN A 79 -4.34 -10.09 1.74
CA ASN A 79 -3.65 -10.50 0.51
C ASN A 79 -4.42 -10.12 -0.75
N ARG A 80 -5.76 -10.25 -0.74
CA ARG A 80 -6.61 -9.81 -1.86
C ARG A 80 -6.52 -8.28 -2.03
N LEU A 81 -6.52 -7.52 -0.94
CA LEU A 81 -6.33 -6.06 -0.99
C LEU A 81 -5.01 -5.70 -1.67
N VAL A 82 -3.90 -6.36 -1.29
CA VAL A 82 -2.59 -6.16 -1.91
C VAL A 82 -2.63 -6.48 -3.41
N LEU A 83 -3.23 -7.62 -3.80
CA LEU A 83 -3.36 -7.99 -5.21
C LEU A 83 -4.19 -6.98 -6.00
N ILE A 84 -5.34 -6.57 -5.47
CA ILE A 84 -6.19 -5.57 -6.11
C ILE A 84 -5.48 -4.21 -6.19
N GLY A 85 -4.62 -3.89 -5.23
CA GLY A 85 -3.80 -2.68 -5.23
C GLY A 85 -2.85 -2.55 -6.43
N PHE A 86 -2.50 -3.65 -7.11
CA PHE A 86 -1.75 -3.58 -8.36
C PHE A 86 -2.57 -2.99 -9.52
N VAL A 87 -3.90 -3.11 -9.49
CA VAL A 87 -4.75 -2.58 -10.56
C VAL A 87 -4.63 -1.06 -10.67
N PRO A 88 -4.89 -0.25 -9.61
CA PRO A 88 -4.71 1.19 -9.70
C PRO A 88 -3.24 1.59 -9.94
N LEU A 89 -2.27 0.82 -9.42
CA LEU A 89 -0.84 1.07 -9.66
C LEU A 89 -0.49 0.96 -11.15
N ILE A 90 -0.86 -0.16 -11.77
CA ILE A 90 -0.58 -0.40 -13.20
C ILE A 90 -1.38 0.57 -14.07
N ALA A 91 -2.64 0.84 -13.73
CA ALA A 91 -3.46 1.81 -14.43
C ALA A 91 -2.86 3.22 -14.37
N SER A 92 -2.36 3.65 -13.20
CA SER A 92 -1.67 4.94 -13.03
C SER A 92 -0.38 5.02 -13.85
N LEU A 93 0.39 3.92 -13.89
CA LEU A 93 1.61 3.83 -14.71
C LEU A 93 1.27 3.98 -16.21
N ILE A 94 0.32 3.19 -16.70
CA ILE A 94 -0.09 3.21 -18.11
C ILE A 94 -0.63 4.61 -18.47
N LEU A 95 -1.50 5.17 -17.64
CA LEU A 95 -2.06 6.50 -17.87
C LEU A 95 -0.97 7.57 -17.88
N SER A 96 0.01 7.51 -16.99
CA SER A 96 1.14 8.44 -16.96
C SER A 96 1.97 8.35 -18.25
N LEU A 97 2.26 7.14 -18.72
CA LEU A 97 2.99 6.92 -19.98
C LEU A 97 2.20 7.42 -21.20
N VAL A 98 0.88 7.19 -21.22
CA VAL A 98 0.01 7.70 -22.30
C VAL A 98 0.00 9.22 -22.31
N VAL A 99 -0.16 9.85 -21.15
CA VAL A 99 -0.17 11.32 -21.06
C VAL A 99 1.18 11.93 -21.45
N LEU A 100 2.29 11.30 -21.06
CA LEU A 100 3.64 11.74 -21.49
C LEU A 100 3.87 11.62 -23.00
N ALA A 101 3.22 10.66 -23.67
CA ALA A 101 3.32 10.48 -25.11
C ALA A 101 2.44 11.44 -25.91
N ILE A 102 1.46 12.10 -25.28
CA ILE A 102 0.59 13.09 -25.95
C ILE A 102 1.37 14.42 -26.07
N PRO A 103 1.42 15.04 -27.26
CA PRO A 103 2.06 16.34 -27.42
C PRO A 103 1.47 17.40 -26.50
N ALA A 104 2.34 18.20 -25.89
CA ALA A 104 1.90 19.32 -25.06
C ALA A 104 1.17 20.38 -25.88
N SER A 105 0.25 21.12 -25.23
CA SER A 105 -0.37 22.30 -25.87
C SER A 105 0.69 23.32 -26.22
N PRO A 106 0.58 24.00 -27.38
CA PRO A 106 1.47 25.09 -27.77
C PRO A 106 1.53 26.25 -26.74
N ASP A 107 0.48 26.41 -25.94
CA ASP A 107 0.39 27.43 -24.89
C ASP A 107 1.01 27.00 -23.56
N MET A 108 1.47 25.76 -23.45
CA MET A 108 2.10 25.28 -22.22
C MET A 108 3.51 25.82 -22.06
N ALA A 109 3.78 26.50 -20.94
CA ALA A 109 5.09 27.04 -20.65
C ALA A 109 6.16 25.92 -20.60
N PRO A 110 7.33 26.09 -21.26
CA PRO A 110 8.34 25.02 -21.37
C PRO A 110 8.89 24.52 -20.06
N ASP A 111 9.02 25.39 -19.05
CA ASP A 111 9.45 25.06 -17.70
C ASP A 111 8.46 24.14 -16.99
N ARG A 112 7.15 24.36 -17.17
CA ARG A 112 6.09 23.49 -16.64
C ARG A 112 6.09 22.12 -17.31
N LEU A 113 6.28 22.08 -18.64
CA LEU A 113 6.37 20.83 -19.38
C LEU A 113 7.56 20.00 -18.89
N SER A 114 8.75 20.61 -18.82
CA SER A 114 9.96 19.96 -18.34
C SER A 114 9.83 19.45 -16.89
N ALA A 115 9.20 20.21 -16.00
CA ALA A 115 8.93 19.78 -14.63
C ALA A 115 7.97 18.59 -14.58
N PHE A 116 6.91 18.60 -15.38
CA PHE A 116 5.97 17.50 -15.50
C PHE A 116 6.64 16.22 -16.01
N GLU A 117 7.40 16.34 -17.10
CA GLU A 117 8.14 15.22 -17.69
C GLU A 117 9.19 14.65 -16.73
N THR A 118 9.86 15.50 -15.96
CA THR A 118 10.82 15.08 -14.92
C THR A 118 10.15 14.27 -13.80
N VAL A 119 9.00 14.73 -13.31
CA VAL A 119 8.29 14.07 -12.21
C VAL A 119 7.58 12.80 -12.67
N MET A 120 6.94 12.83 -13.83
CA MET A 120 6.11 11.73 -14.31
C MET A 120 6.89 10.71 -15.16
N GLY A 121 8.02 11.13 -15.72
CA GLY A 121 8.83 10.35 -16.66
C GLY A 121 9.87 9.43 -16.02
N GLY A 122 9.70 9.03 -14.75
CA GLY A 122 10.63 8.13 -14.06
C GLY A 122 11.07 6.94 -14.92
N THR A 123 12.32 6.52 -14.80
CA THR A 123 12.86 5.47 -15.67
C THR A 123 12.08 4.16 -15.50
N PRO A 124 11.80 3.41 -16.57
CA PRO A 124 11.07 2.12 -16.51
C PRO A 124 11.64 1.14 -15.48
N ARG A 125 12.97 1.19 -15.30
CA ARG A 125 13.67 0.33 -14.34
C ARG A 125 13.30 0.66 -12.89
N ILE A 126 13.16 1.94 -12.54
CA ILE A 126 12.71 2.40 -11.21
C ILE A 126 11.27 1.93 -10.96
N TRP A 127 10.40 2.04 -11.95
CA TRP A 127 9.01 1.59 -11.85
C TRP A 127 8.90 0.08 -11.69
N ILE A 128 9.65 -0.69 -12.48
CA ILE A 128 9.70 -2.16 -12.34
C ILE A 128 10.24 -2.55 -10.96
N GLY A 129 11.33 -1.91 -10.52
CA GLY A 129 11.88 -2.12 -9.19
C GLY A 129 10.87 -1.84 -8.09
N GLY A 130 10.13 -0.72 -8.22
CA GLY A 130 9.06 -0.34 -7.28
C GLY A 130 7.91 -1.36 -7.24
N ILE A 131 7.41 -1.81 -8.39
CA ILE A 131 6.32 -2.80 -8.47
C ILE A 131 6.75 -4.13 -7.83
N LEU A 132 7.94 -4.63 -8.14
CA LEU A 132 8.44 -5.89 -7.59
C LEU A 132 8.70 -5.78 -6.09
N ALA A 133 9.38 -4.72 -5.64
CA ALA A 133 9.64 -4.47 -4.24
C ALA A 133 8.34 -4.35 -3.44
N TYR A 134 7.39 -3.53 -3.92
CA TYR A 134 6.07 -3.37 -3.34
C TYR A 134 5.32 -4.71 -3.21
N GLY A 135 5.27 -5.48 -4.29
CA GLY A 135 4.56 -6.76 -4.29
C GLY A 135 5.13 -7.72 -3.25
N VAL A 136 6.43 -7.98 -3.31
CA VAL A 136 7.10 -8.92 -2.40
C VAL A 136 7.02 -8.44 -0.95
N SER A 137 7.35 -7.18 -0.69
CA SER A 137 7.42 -6.63 0.67
C SER A 137 6.04 -6.57 1.33
N THR A 138 5.00 -6.20 0.61
CA THR A 138 3.65 -6.10 1.17
C THR A 138 3.03 -7.47 1.45
N PHE A 139 3.22 -8.46 0.57
CA PHE A 139 2.82 -9.84 0.85
C PHE A 139 3.59 -10.42 2.03
N LEU A 140 4.89 -10.13 2.13
CA LEU A 140 5.73 -10.54 3.24
C LEU A 140 5.22 -9.92 4.55
N ASN A 141 4.91 -8.62 4.56
CA ASN A 141 4.34 -7.92 5.71
C ASN A 141 3.06 -8.60 6.21
N VAL A 142 2.08 -8.82 5.34
CA VAL A 142 0.82 -9.49 5.69
C VAL A 142 1.06 -10.90 6.20
N THR A 143 2.01 -11.63 5.59
CA THR A 143 2.34 -13.00 5.98
C THR A 143 2.95 -13.07 7.37
N ILE A 144 3.97 -12.24 7.66
CA ILE A 144 4.63 -12.18 8.96
C ILE A 144 3.64 -11.74 10.02
N PHE A 145 2.92 -10.64 9.80
CA PHE A 145 1.93 -10.12 10.73
C PHE A 145 0.89 -11.17 11.11
N SER A 146 0.34 -11.89 10.13
CA SER A 146 -0.67 -12.92 10.36
C SER A 146 -0.13 -14.16 11.05
N ARG A 147 1.11 -14.59 10.75
CA ARG A 147 1.75 -15.72 11.45
C ARG A 147 2.02 -15.41 12.91
N LEU A 148 2.44 -14.19 13.22
CA LEU A 148 2.64 -13.76 14.61
C LEU A 148 1.31 -13.68 15.36
N LYS A 149 0.23 -13.24 14.70
CA LYS A 149 -1.12 -13.23 15.27
C LYS A 149 -1.59 -14.62 15.71
N SER A 150 -1.31 -15.66 14.93
CA SER A 150 -1.73 -17.03 15.23
C SER A 150 -0.97 -17.67 16.42
N ARG A 151 0.26 -17.21 16.71
CA ARG A 151 1.12 -17.76 17.78
C ARG A 151 0.87 -17.12 19.14
N GLU A 152 0.62 -15.81 19.19
CA GLU A 152 0.62 -15.04 20.44
C GLU A 152 -0.78 -14.64 20.94
N GLY A 153 -1.84 -15.03 20.24
CA GLY A 153 -3.19 -14.64 20.60
C GLY A 153 -3.48 -13.15 20.34
N ARG A 154 -4.37 -12.54 21.15
CA ARG A 154 -4.81 -11.14 20.96
C ARG A 154 -3.86 -10.07 21.52
N GLY A 155 -2.80 -10.46 22.24
CA GLY A 155 -1.83 -9.53 22.80
C GLY A 155 -0.82 -9.02 21.78
N LEU A 156 -0.03 -8.00 22.15
CA LEU A 156 1.16 -7.52 21.45
C LEU A 156 0.96 -7.12 19.97
N LEU A 157 -0.20 -6.48 19.65
CA LEU A 157 -0.47 -5.96 18.30
C LEU A 157 0.67 -5.05 17.78
N TRP A 158 1.21 -4.18 18.66
CA TRP A 158 2.32 -3.29 18.35
C TRP A 158 3.60 -4.03 17.94
N LEU A 159 3.92 -5.13 18.64
CA LEU A 159 5.12 -5.92 18.35
C LEU A 159 4.99 -6.64 17.01
N ARG A 160 3.81 -7.22 16.72
CA ARG A 160 3.52 -7.85 15.43
C ARG A 160 3.61 -6.85 14.27
N ALA A 161 3.02 -5.67 14.46
CA ALA A 161 3.07 -4.60 13.46
C ALA A 161 4.50 -4.12 13.24
N GLY A 162 5.27 -3.92 14.31
CA GLY A 162 6.67 -3.49 14.24
C GLY A 162 7.56 -4.52 13.53
N ILE A 163 7.53 -5.78 13.97
CA ILE A 163 8.36 -6.85 13.37
C ILE A 163 8.00 -7.05 11.88
N ALA A 164 6.71 -7.17 11.57
CA ALA A 164 6.28 -7.36 10.18
C ALA A 164 6.70 -6.19 9.30
N SER A 165 6.53 -4.96 9.79
CA SER A 165 6.92 -3.75 9.05
C SER A 165 8.42 -3.67 8.83
N VAL A 166 9.24 -3.82 9.87
CA VAL A 166 10.71 -3.74 9.77
C VAL A 166 11.25 -4.76 8.77
N LEU A 167 10.85 -6.03 8.89
CA LEU A 167 11.32 -7.08 8.00
C LEU A 167 10.89 -6.86 6.56
N SER A 168 9.64 -6.44 6.33
CA SER A 168 9.16 -6.13 4.98
C SER A 168 9.87 -4.93 4.36
N GLN A 169 10.21 -3.91 5.13
CA GLN A 169 10.95 -2.73 4.67
C GLN A 169 12.41 -3.04 4.29
N ILE A 170 13.06 -3.93 5.03
CA ILE A 170 14.40 -4.41 4.66
C ILE A 170 14.35 -5.09 3.30
N VAL A 171 13.43 -6.02 3.10
CA VAL A 171 13.27 -6.74 1.83
C VAL A 171 12.88 -5.79 0.69
N ASP A 172 11.97 -4.85 0.94
CA ASP A 172 11.60 -3.81 -0.02
C ASP A 172 12.81 -3.02 -0.50
N THR A 173 13.62 -2.52 0.42
CA THR A 173 14.79 -1.71 0.10
C THR A 173 15.82 -2.51 -0.69
N LEU A 174 16.08 -3.75 -0.30
CA LEU A 174 17.01 -4.64 -1.02
C LEU A 174 16.56 -4.86 -2.47
N ILE A 175 15.29 -5.20 -2.68
CA ILE A 175 14.75 -5.44 -4.03
C ILE A 175 14.75 -4.16 -4.85
N PHE A 176 14.21 -3.06 -4.30
CA PHE A 176 14.08 -1.81 -5.01
C PHE A 176 15.44 -1.25 -5.45
N ILE A 177 16.36 -1.05 -4.50
CA ILE A 177 17.67 -0.45 -4.77
C ILE A 177 18.47 -1.32 -5.73
N THR A 178 18.42 -2.64 -5.56
CA THR A 178 19.14 -3.55 -6.45
C THR A 178 18.59 -3.48 -7.88
N ILE A 179 17.28 -3.55 -8.06
CA ILE A 179 16.69 -3.51 -9.41
C ILE A 179 16.84 -2.12 -10.03
N ALA A 180 16.57 -1.06 -9.28
CA ALA A 180 16.57 0.30 -9.82
C ALA A 180 17.98 0.80 -10.14
N PHE A 181 18.99 0.50 -9.31
CA PHE A 181 20.27 1.22 -9.33
C PHE A 181 21.50 0.35 -9.47
N TYR A 182 21.42 -0.98 -9.40
CA TYR A 182 22.58 -1.86 -9.57
C TYR A 182 23.23 -1.64 -10.94
N GLY A 183 24.56 -1.40 -10.94
CA GLY A 183 25.32 -1.12 -12.16
C GLY A 183 25.20 0.32 -12.70
N VAL A 184 24.43 1.20 -12.05
CA VAL A 184 24.34 2.63 -12.39
C VAL A 184 25.32 3.43 -11.53
N PHE A 185 25.38 3.14 -10.22
CA PHE A 185 26.33 3.72 -9.26
C PHE A 185 26.50 2.79 -8.05
N PRO A 186 27.50 3.03 -7.16
CA PRO A 186 27.69 2.24 -5.95
C PRO A 186 26.45 2.30 -5.05
N ILE A 187 25.79 1.16 -4.83
CA ILE A 187 24.52 1.07 -4.11
C ILE A 187 24.67 0.83 -2.60
N ALA A 188 25.87 0.50 -2.11
CA ALA A 188 26.05 0.05 -0.74
C ALA A 188 25.69 1.14 0.30
N GLU A 189 26.14 2.38 0.12
CA GLU A 189 25.83 3.49 1.01
C GLU A 189 24.34 3.86 0.95
N LEU A 190 23.76 3.87 -0.24
CA LEU A 190 22.33 4.13 -0.44
C LEU A 190 21.46 3.05 0.22
N LEU A 191 21.85 1.77 0.10
CA LEU A 191 21.20 0.65 0.76
C LEU A 191 21.17 0.83 2.27
N VAL A 192 22.32 1.09 2.88
CA VAL A 192 22.44 1.24 4.33
C VAL A 192 21.64 2.46 4.81
N GLY A 193 21.80 3.61 4.17
CA GLY A 193 21.12 4.86 4.56
C GLY A 193 19.60 4.74 4.46
N GLN A 194 19.10 4.26 3.33
CA GLN A 194 17.66 4.07 3.14
C GLN A 194 17.07 2.96 4.03
N MET A 195 17.82 1.87 4.22
CA MET A 195 17.38 0.77 5.09
C MET A 195 17.25 1.25 6.54
N LEU A 196 18.24 1.96 7.08
CA LEU A 196 18.18 2.52 8.43
C LEU A 196 16.98 3.47 8.59
N ALA A 197 16.83 4.43 7.69
CA ALA A 197 15.70 5.35 7.74
C ALA A 197 14.35 4.63 7.69
N LYS A 198 14.18 3.71 6.76
CA LYS A 198 12.93 2.93 6.61
C LYS A 198 12.66 2.06 7.84
N VAL A 199 13.66 1.37 8.38
CA VAL A 199 13.52 0.53 9.58
C VAL A 199 13.10 1.36 10.79
N VAL A 200 13.79 2.48 11.05
CA VAL A 200 13.45 3.37 12.18
C VAL A 200 12.04 3.93 12.04
N LEU A 201 11.69 4.47 10.88
CA LEU A 201 10.34 4.99 10.65
C LEU A 201 9.28 3.90 10.80
N SER A 202 9.56 2.69 10.28
CA SER A 202 8.63 1.56 10.38
C SER A 202 8.45 1.11 11.83
N ALA A 203 9.53 1.02 12.61
CA ALA A 203 9.47 0.60 14.01
C ALA A 203 8.71 1.62 14.88
N VAL A 204 8.86 2.92 14.60
CA VAL A 204 8.27 4.00 15.42
C VAL A 204 6.85 4.34 14.98
N LEU A 205 6.60 4.46 13.66
CA LEU A 205 5.33 5.00 13.15
C LEU A 205 4.27 3.91 12.87
N VAL A 206 4.69 2.73 12.41
CA VAL A 206 3.70 1.70 12.00
C VAL A 206 2.91 1.15 13.18
N PRO A 207 3.49 0.76 14.33
CA PRO A 207 2.70 0.20 15.41
C PRO A 207 1.58 1.13 15.91
N PRO A 208 1.83 2.41 16.29
CA PRO A 208 0.75 3.29 16.73
C PRO A 208 -0.29 3.56 15.65
N ALA A 209 0.14 3.66 14.38
CA ALA A 209 -0.78 3.87 13.27
C ALA A 209 -1.69 2.65 13.03
N VAL A 210 -1.19 1.42 13.19
CA VAL A 210 -2.02 0.20 13.10
C VAL A 210 -3.09 0.19 14.21
N TYR A 211 -2.75 0.58 15.45
CA TYR A 211 -3.76 0.71 16.52
C TYR A 211 -4.85 1.71 16.16
N LEU A 212 -4.44 2.89 15.63
CA LEU A 212 -5.38 3.93 15.21
C LEU A 212 -6.31 3.42 14.10
N PHE A 213 -5.77 2.78 13.07
CA PHE A 213 -6.54 2.26 11.93
C PHE A 213 -7.48 1.13 12.36
N VAL A 214 -7.02 0.22 13.22
CA VAL A 214 -7.87 -0.85 13.76
C VAL A 214 -9.02 -0.26 14.60
N ALA A 215 -8.75 0.76 15.44
CA ALA A 215 -9.78 1.44 16.21
C ALA A 215 -10.79 2.16 15.30
N LEU A 216 -10.30 2.86 14.26
CA LEU A 216 -11.14 3.52 13.26
C LEU A 216 -12.01 2.51 12.51
N GLY A 217 -11.42 1.38 12.06
CA GLY A 217 -12.15 0.34 11.36
C GLY A 217 -13.29 -0.25 12.18
N ARG A 218 -13.04 -0.54 13.46
CA ARG A 218 -14.08 -1.01 14.39
C ARG A 218 -15.21 0.00 14.56
N ARG A 219 -14.91 1.30 14.62
CA ARG A 219 -15.93 2.36 14.70
C ARG A 219 -16.79 2.44 13.44
N LEU A 220 -16.14 2.35 12.25
CA LEU A 220 -16.85 2.37 10.97
C LEU A 220 -17.81 1.19 10.82
N ASP A 221 -17.40 -0.01 11.25
CA ASP A 221 -18.24 -1.19 11.18
C ASP A 221 -19.39 -1.14 12.21
N ALA A 222 -19.14 -0.62 13.43
CA ALA A 222 -20.18 -0.45 14.45
C ALA A 222 -21.24 0.59 14.06
N ALA A 223 -20.85 1.71 13.45
CA ALA A 223 -21.78 2.75 12.98
C ALA A 223 -22.74 2.29 11.88
N ARG A 224 -22.42 1.20 11.18
CA ARG A 224 -23.32 0.61 10.17
C ARG A 224 -24.28 -0.44 10.75
N ALA A 225 -23.97 -0.97 11.93
CA ALA A 225 -24.80 -1.97 12.60
C ALA A 225 -25.88 -1.34 13.49
N ALA A 226 -25.79 -0.03 13.76
CA ALA A 226 -26.75 0.79 14.48
C ALA A 226 -27.76 1.45 13.51
#